data_0f438fdd7e15a4fd9b31d6d941fb8dc4
#
_entry.id   0f438fdd7e15a4fd9b31d6d941fb8dc4
#
_cell.length_a   1.000
_cell.length_b   1.000
_cell.length_c   1.000
_cell.angle_alpha   90.00
_cell.angle_beta   90.00
_cell.angle_gamma   90.00
#
_symmetry.space_group_name_H-M   'P 1'
#
loop_
_entity.id
_entity.type
_entity.pdbx_description
1 polymer ?
#
loop_
_entity_poly.entity_id
_entity_poly.type
_entity_poly.pdbx_seq_one_letter_code
_entity_poly.pdbx_strand_id
1 'polypeptide(L)'
;MFRKISLAILPILMLVAQPAHAIGIDTMFINFEQSALGIIDLAQVVAYVIGLYLGIKSLFMFADVSRDKNKRISAPISTFVAGIVLLYLGSTLHVLTASVFTSGDNGLMAMPNGMGQAKAVFKAIFTFISMVGLIAIIRGVLILKLAGEGKDGKFWQGITFLFGGLMAWHVTATIKILASTFGLPMPF
;
A
#
# COMPACT_ATOMS: atom_id res chain seq x y z
N MET A 1 21.55 39.43 45.01
CA MET A 1 20.86 39.47 43.71
C MET A 1 20.53 38.07 43.15
N PHE A 2 21.16 37.00 43.63
CA PHE A 2 20.98 35.61 43.17
C PHE A 2 19.75 34.86 43.61
N ARG A 3 19.02 35.37 44.62
CA ARG A 3 17.85 34.64 45.22
C ARG A 3 16.52 34.79 44.44
N LYS A 4 16.42 35.76 43.52
CA LYS A 4 15.24 36.00 42.71
C LYS A 4 15.21 35.21 41.37
N ILE A 5 16.36 34.73 40.91
CA ILE A 5 16.52 33.97 39.65
C ILE A 5 16.06 32.51 39.86
N SER A 6 16.27 31.96 41.08
CA SER A 6 15.91 30.57 41.41
C SER A 6 14.40 30.31 41.39
N LEU A 7 13.57 31.35 41.70
CA LEU A 7 12.11 31.17 41.77
C LEU A 7 11.44 31.18 40.40
N ALA A 8 12.09 31.74 39.35
CA ALA A 8 11.56 31.79 38.00
C ALA A 8 11.91 30.53 37.19
N ILE A 9 12.93 29.79 37.61
CA ILE A 9 13.37 28.56 36.91
C ILE A 9 12.50 27.34 37.33
N LEU A 10 11.97 27.34 38.53
CA LEU A 10 11.13 26.26 39.07
C LEU A 10 9.89 25.95 38.22
N PRO A 11 9.07 26.95 37.79
CA PRO A 11 7.90 26.67 36.94
C PRO A 11 8.30 26.22 35.53
N ILE A 12 9.46 26.66 35.00
CA ILE A 12 9.97 26.22 33.71
C ILE A 12 10.44 24.77 33.78
N LEU A 13 11.07 24.39 34.90
CA LEU A 13 11.47 22.99 35.13
C LEU A 13 10.27 22.06 35.33
N MET A 14 9.20 22.57 35.97
CA MET A 14 7.94 21.82 36.09
C MET A 14 7.17 21.71 34.78
N LEU A 15 7.32 22.65 33.84
CA LEU A 15 6.72 22.57 32.51
C LEU A 15 7.41 21.55 31.61
N VAL A 16 8.72 21.29 31.85
CA VAL A 16 9.50 20.29 31.13
C VAL A 16 9.35 18.89 31.76
N ALA A 17 9.02 18.83 33.05
CA ALA A 17 8.69 17.59 33.75
C ALA A 17 7.20 17.24 33.59
N GLN A 18 6.68 17.34 32.39
CA GLN A 18 5.49 16.55 32.06
C GLN A 18 5.89 15.08 32.28
N PRO A 19 5.10 14.28 33.05
CA PRO A 19 5.37 12.87 33.14
C PRO A 19 5.45 12.40 31.67
N ALA A 20 6.62 11.91 31.27
CA ALA A 20 6.71 11.10 30.09
C ALA A 20 5.71 9.98 30.38
N HIS A 21 4.47 10.15 29.92
CA HIS A 21 3.56 9.04 29.84
C HIS A 21 4.38 8.02 29.11
N ALA A 22 4.75 6.96 29.80
CA ALA A 22 5.36 5.81 29.17
C ALA A 22 4.32 5.42 28.13
N ILE A 23 4.54 5.91 26.89
CA ILE A 23 3.71 5.56 25.74
C ILE A 23 3.86 4.06 25.71
N GLY A 24 2.79 3.36 26.14
CA GLY A 24 2.81 1.91 26.17
C GLY A 24 3.21 1.43 24.77
N ILE A 25 3.98 0.38 24.70
CA ILE A 25 4.38 -0.24 23.42
C ILE A 25 3.15 -0.35 22.50
N ASP A 26 1.99 -0.70 23.06
CA ASP A 26 0.71 -0.78 22.36
C ASP A 26 0.31 0.55 21.68
N THR A 27 0.46 1.67 22.37
CA THR A 27 0.12 2.99 21.82
C THR A 27 1.05 3.37 20.69
N MET A 28 2.34 2.99 20.77
CA MET A 28 3.28 3.20 19.66
C MET A 28 2.86 2.41 18.42
N PHE A 29 2.47 1.14 18.58
CA PHE A 29 2.01 0.32 17.46
C PHE A 29 0.69 0.79 16.87
N ILE A 30 -0.26 1.27 17.69
CA ILE A 30 -1.52 1.86 17.22
C ILE A 30 -1.24 3.13 16.42
N ASN A 31 -0.39 4.02 16.92
CA ASN A 31 -0.03 5.25 16.20
C ASN A 31 0.72 4.94 14.89
N PHE A 32 1.58 3.94 14.88
CA PHE A 32 2.26 3.46 13.69
C PHE A 32 1.25 2.92 12.66
N GLU A 33 0.30 2.10 13.10
CA GLU A 33 -0.78 1.59 12.24
C GLU A 33 -1.58 2.73 11.61
N GLN A 34 -2.01 3.71 12.40
CA GLN A 34 -2.75 4.86 11.88
C GLN A 34 -1.93 5.66 10.86
N SER A 35 -0.65 5.85 11.13
CA SER A 35 0.26 6.52 10.18
C SER A 35 0.41 5.71 8.89
N ALA A 36 0.53 4.39 8.98
CA ALA A 36 0.63 3.52 7.81
C ALA A 36 -0.66 3.53 6.98
N LEU A 37 -1.85 3.57 7.60
CA LEU A 37 -3.13 3.73 6.91
C LEU A 37 -3.19 5.06 6.16
N GLY A 38 -2.75 6.17 6.78
CA GLY A 38 -2.66 7.46 6.11
C GLY A 38 -1.74 7.44 4.88
N ILE A 39 -0.65 6.69 4.92
CA ILE A 39 0.25 6.51 3.76
C ILE A 39 -0.44 5.68 2.67
N ILE A 40 -1.23 4.67 3.02
CA ILE A 40 -2.03 3.87 2.08
C ILE A 40 -3.02 4.78 1.33
N ASP A 41 -3.76 5.62 2.06
CA ASP A 41 -4.71 6.56 1.48
C ASP A 41 -4.00 7.57 0.57
N LEU A 42 -2.86 8.11 1.00
CA LEU A 42 -2.04 9.00 0.19
C LEU A 42 -1.57 8.30 -1.10
N ALA A 43 -1.11 7.05 -1.00
CA ALA A 43 -0.67 6.29 -2.17
C ALA A 43 -1.82 6.05 -3.17
N GLN A 44 -3.05 5.84 -2.70
CA GLN A 44 -4.23 5.72 -3.55
C GLN A 44 -4.56 7.04 -4.25
N VAL A 45 -4.49 8.17 -3.55
CA VAL A 45 -4.70 9.51 -4.16
C VAL A 45 -3.64 9.78 -5.22
N VAL A 46 -2.37 9.47 -4.94
CA VAL A 46 -1.28 9.62 -5.91
C VAL A 46 -1.50 8.71 -7.12
N ALA A 47 -1.91 7.47 -6.92
CA ALA A 47 -2.25 6.55 -8.00
C ALA A 47 -3.40 7.09 -8.87
N TYR A 48 -4.44 7.65 -8.24
CA TYR A 48 -5.55 8.29 -8.96
C TYR A 48 -5.07 9.45 -9.85
N VAL A 49 -4.23 10.34 -9.34
CA VAL A 49 -3.68 11.47 -10.10
C VAL A 49 -2.82 10.97 -11.27
N ILE A 50 -1.97 9.96 -11.03
CA ILE A 50 -1.16 9.33 -12.09
C ILE A 50 -2.07 8.66 -13.12
N GLY A 51 -3.12 7.96 -12.69
CA GLY A 51 -4.10 7.33 -13.56
C GLY A 51 -4.81 8.33 -14.48
N LEU A 52 -5.25 9.47 -13.93
CA LEU A 52 -5.85 10.55 -14.70
C LEU A 52 -4.87 11.12 -15.75
N TYR A 53 -3.63 11.40 -15.33
CA TYR A 53 -2.58 11.86 -16.23
C TYR A 53 -2.33 10.86 -17.38
N LEU A 54 -2.23 9.58 -17.08
CA LEU A 54 -2.02 8.54 -18.10
C LEU A 54 -3.21 8.39 -19.02
N GLY A 55 -4.45 8.53 -18.50
CA GLY A 55 -5.67 8.55 -19.29
C GLY A 55 -5.65 9.67 -20.33
N ILE A 56 -5.40 10.90 -19.89
CA ILE A 56 -5.31 12.06 -20.79
C ILE A 56 -4.17 11.88 -21.80
N LYS A 57 -2.98 11.46 -21.34
CA LYS A 57 -1.82 11.22 -22.20
C LYS A 57 -2.11 10.18 -23.28
N SER A 58 -2.83 9.11 -22.95
CA SER A 58 -3.16 8.04 -23.90
C SER A 58 -4.04 8.57 -25.04
N LEU A 59 -4.99 9.49 -24.76
CA LEU A 59 -5.83 10.10 -25.78
C LEU A 59 -4.99 10.90 -26.80
N PHE A 60 -4.01 11.67 -26.33
CA PHE A 60 -3.07 12.35 -27.24
C PHE A 60 -2.25 11.35 -28.06
N MET A 61 -1.79 10.25 -27.44
CA MET A 61 -1.06 9.22 -28.17
C MET A 61 -1.93 8.52 -29.21
N PHE A 62 -3.23 8.31 -28.96
CA PHE A 62 -4.17 7.79 -29.97
C PHE A 62 -4.33 8.77 -31.15
N ALA A 63 -4.44 10.08 -30.87
CA ALA A 63 -4.49 11.09 -31.92
C ALA A 63 -3.22 11.10 -32.79
N ASP A 64 -2.05 10.93 -32.16
CA ASP A 64 -0.78 10.85 -32.87
C ASP A 64 -0.66 9.61 -33.77
N VAL A 65 -1.10 8.43 -33.27
CA VAL A 65 -1.14 7.20 -34.06
C VAL A 65 -2.10 7.30 -35.24
N SER A 66 -3.22 8.03 -35.07
CA SER A 66 -4.16 8.27 -36.17
C SER A 66 -3.55 9.12 -37.30
N ARG A 67 -2.61 10.00 -36.98
CA ARG A 67 -1.91 10.85 -37.96
C ARG A 67 -0.73 10.15 -38.64
N ASP A 68 -0.05 9.27 -37.89
CA ASP A 68 1.16 8.59 -38.36
C ASP A 68 0.99 7.06 -38.23
N LYS A 69 0.71 6.41 -39.36
CA LYS A 69 0.47 4.97 -39.45
C LYS A 69 1.67 4.10 -39.08
N ASN A 70 2.88 4.66 -38.99
CA ASN A 70 4.08 3.92 -38.61
C ASN A 70 4.21 3.76 -37.08
N LYS A 71 3.42 4.50 -36.29
CA LYS A 71 3.44 4.37 -34.82
C LYS A 71 2.67 3.14 -34.34
N ARG A 72 3.23 2.46 -33.37
CA ARG A 72 2.62 1.27 -32.77
C ARG A 72 1.40 1.64 -31.93
N ILE A 73 0.26 1.04 -32.20
CA ILE A 73 -0.99 1.21 -31.45
C ILE A 73 -0.90 0.60 -30.02
N SER A 74 0.03 -0.31 -29.76
CA SER A 74 0.19 -0.95 -28.45
C SER A 74 0.54 0.02 -27.33
N ALA A 75 1.30 1.08 -27.63
CA ALA A 75 1.73 2.07 -26.64
C ALA A 75 0.56 2.90 -26.07
N PRO A 76 -0.33 3.51 -26.88
CA PRO A 76 -1.51 4.19 -26.34
C PRO A 76 -2.45 3.23 -25.61
N ILE A 77 -2.67 2.01 -26.11
CA ILE A 77 -3.54 1.02 -25.45
C ILE A 77 -3.00 0.68 -24.06
N SER A 78 -1.72 0.32 -23.94
CA SER A 78 -1.11 -0.03 -22.65
C SER A 78 -1.14 1.14 -21.66
N THR A 79 -0.92 2.37 -22.15
CA THR A 79 -0.99 3.58 -21.34
C THR A 79 -2.42 3.84 -20.85
N PHE A 80 -3.42 3.63 -21.71
CA PHE A 80 -4.84 3.79 -21.37
C PHE A 80 -5.29 2.77 -20.32
N VAL A 81 -4.98 1.50 -20.54
CA VAL A 81 -5.31 0.41 -19.59
C VAL A 81 -4.65 0.67 -18.24
N ALA A 82 -3.36 1.03 -18.22
CA ALA A 82 -2.67 1.38 -16.97
C ALA A 82 -3.33 2.58 -16.27
N GLY A 83 -3.76 3.60 -17.04
CA GLY A 83 -4.50 4.74 -16.52
C GLY A 83 -5.81 4.33 -15.84
N ILE A 84 -6.62 3.48 -16.48
CA ILE A 84 -7.88 2.98 -15.92
C ILE A 84 -7.63 2.16 -14.65
N VAL A 85 -6.66 1.25 -14.66
CA VAL A 85 -6.33 0.42 -13.49
C VAL A 85 -5.92 1.29 -12.30
N LEU A 86 -5.14 2.35 -12.52
CA LEU A 86 -4.73 3.26 -11.44
C LEU A 86 -5.88 4.18 -10.99
N LEU A 87 -6.75 4.64 -11.89
CA LEU A 87 -7.94 5.43 -11.55
C LEU A 87 -8.89 4.65 -10.62
N TYR A 88 -9.08 3.38 -10.91
CA TYR A 88 -9.97 2.51 -10.16
C TYR A 88 -9.21 1.55 -9.23
N LEU A 89 -8.04 1.99 -8.73
CA LEU A 89 -7.14 1.11 -7.97
C LEU A 89 -7.86 0.42 -6.81
N GLY A 90 -8.66 1.14 -6.02
CA GLY A 90 -9.44 0.57 -4.92
C GLY A 90 -10.40 -0.54 -5.38
N SER A 91 -11.19 -0.27 -6.42
CA SER A 91 -12.13 -1.25 -6.98
C SER A 91 -11.40 -2.40 -7.67
N THR A 92 -10.31 -2.12 -8.39
CA THR A 92 -9.49 -3.13 -9.07
C THR A 92 -8.86 -4.08 -8.06
N LEU A 93 -8.34 -3.56 -6.93
CA LEU A 93 -7.83 -4.38 -5.84
C LEU A 93 -8.92 -5.28 -5.27
N HIS A 94 -10.12 -4.76 -5.08
CA HIS A 94 -11.25 -5.56 -4.57
C HIS A 94 -11.60 -6.71 -5.50
N VAL A 95 -11.66 -6.46 -6.81
CA VAL A 95 -11.95 -7.49 -7.82
C VAL A 95 -10.82 -8.52 -7.89
N LEU A 96 -9.56 -8.07 -7.94
CA LEU A 96 -8.39 -8.97 -7.96
C LEU A 96 -8.35 -9.85 -6.70
N THR A 97 -8.65 -9.27 -5.55
CA THR A 97 -8.73 -10.01 -4.29
C THR A 97 -9.82 -11.06 -4.32
N ALA A 98 -11.02 -10.70 -4.74
CA ALA A 98 -12.14 -11.63 -4.85
C ALA A 98 -11.87 -12.75 -5.86
N SER A 99 -11.04 -12.50 -6.87
CA SER A 99 -10.67 -13.49 -7.89
C SER A 99 -9.59 -14.49 -7.42
N VAL A 100 -8.68 -14.05 -6.53
CA VAL A 100 -7.55 -14.86 -6.06
C VAL A 100 -7.83 -15.48 -4.69
N PHE A 101 -8.51 -14.73 -3.82
CA PHE A 101 -8.84 -15.15 -2.46
C PHE A 101 -10.35 -15.38 -2.35
N THR A 102 -10.76 -16.58 -1.95
CA THR A 102 -12.16 -16.90 -1.74
C THR A 102 -12.76 -15.98 -0.67
N SER A 103 -13.92 -15.40 -0.98
CA SER A 103 -14.63 -14.36 -0.21
C SER A 103 -14.70 -14.66 1.30
N GLY A 104 -14.29 -13.74 2.12
CA GLY A 104 -14.53 -13.74 3.56
C GLY A 104 -13.43 -13.16 4.44
N ASP A 105 -12.21 -13.12 3.98
CA ASP A 105 -11.10 -12.59 4.77
C ASP A 105 -10.76 -11.16 4.35
N ASN A 106 -11.34 -10.19 5.05
CA ASN A 106 -10.88 -8.80 4.99
C ASN A 106 -9.47 -8.72 5.60
N GLY A 107 -8.49 -9.14 4.83
CA GLY A 107 -7.04 -9.23 5.01
C GLY A 107 -6.43 -8.88 6.37
N LEU A 108 -6.70 -7.71 6.90
CA LEU A 108 -6.18 -7.20 8.17
C LEU A 108 -7.06 -7.48 9.39
N MET A 109 -8.34 -7.88 9.20
CA MET A 109 -9.33 -7.94 10.29
C MET A 109 -9.54 -9.34 10.89
N ALA A 110 -8.99 -10.39 10.31
CA ALA A 110 -9.25 -11.78 10.70
C ALA A 110 -8.33 -12.33 11.79
N MET A 111 -7.90 -11.49 12.74
CA MET A 111 -7.10 -11.97 13.87
C MET A 111 -7.97 -12.45 15.05
N PRO A 112 -7.66 -13.60 15.67
CA PRO A 112 -8.41 -14.13 16.82
C PRO A 112 -8.42 -13.18 18.00
N ASN A 113 -9.54 -13.14 18.71
CA ASN A 113 -9.79 -12.27 19.85
C ASN A 113 -9.08 -12.76 21.15
N GLY A 114 -7.83 -13.12 21.13
CA GLY A 114 -7.19 -13.69 22.31
C GLY A 114 -5.75 -13.24 22.61
N MET A 115 -5.13 -12.49 21.72
CA MET A 115 -3.67 -12.27 21.81
C MET A 115 -3.23 -10.95 22.49
N GLY A 116 -4.07 -10.23 23.22
CA GLY A 116 -3.64 -9.04 23.99
C GLY A 116 -2.70 -8.09 23.23
N GLN A 117 -1.56 -7.77 23.83
CA GLN A 117 -0.53 -6.87 23.27
C GLN A 117 0.11 -7.40 21.97
N ALA A 118 0.29 -8.71 21.83
CA ALA A 118 0.84 -9.31 20.61
C ALA A 118 -0.01 -9.00 19.37
N LYS A 119 -1.34 -8.87 19.53
CA LYS A 119 -2.26 -8.53 18.44
C LYS A 119 -1.94 -7.17 17.80
N ALA A 120 -1.65 -6.15 18.62
CA ALA A 120 -1.33 -4.80 18.13
C ALA A 120 -0.03 -4.82 17.30
N VAL A 121 0.99 -5.56 17.76
CA VAL A 121 2.26 -5.72 17.05
C VAL A 121 2.06 -6.41 15.70
N PHE A 122 1.38 -7.56 15.68
CA PHE A 122 1.11 -8.27 14.42
C PHE A 122 0.29 -7.44 13.44
N LYS A 123 -0.72 -6.72 13.94
CA LYS A 123 -1.56 -5.85 13.12
C LYS A 123 -0.73 -4.74 12.48
N ALA A 124 0.15 -4.08 13.24
CA ALA A 124 1.05 -3.06 12.72
C ALA A 124 2.00 -3.59 11.64
N ILE A 125 2.59 -4.78 11.88
CA ILE A 125 3.46 -5.46 10.89
C ILE A 125 2.69 -5.77 9.61
N PHE A 126 1.49 -6.33 9.70
CA PHE A 126 0.69 -6.68 8.54
C PHE A 126 0.21 -5.45 7.77
N THR A 127 -0.15 -4.36 8.47
CA THR A 127 -0.46 -3.07 7.83
C THR A 127 0.74 -2.54 7.06
N PHE A 128 1.95 -2.64 7.62
CA PHE A 128 3.17 -2.25 6.93
C PHE A 128 3.42 -3.08 5.66
N ILE A 129 3.28 -4.40 5.76
CA ILE A 129 3.42 -5.29 4.60
C ILE A 129 2.39 -4.95 3.52
N SER A 130 1.14 -4.70 3.91
CA SER A 130 0.08 -4.28 2.98
C SER A 130 0.39 -2.95 2.30
N MET A 131 0.93 -1.97 3.03
CA MET A 131 1.38 -0.69 2.46
C MET A 131 2.45 -0.91 1.38
N VAL A 132 3.46 -1.72 1.67
CA VAL A 132 4.50 -2.08 0.68
C VAL A 132 3.89 -2.81 -0.51
N GLY A 133 2.92 -3.71 -0.26
CA GLY A 133 2.16 -4.42 -1.29
C GLY A 133 1.44 -3.47 -2.25
N LEU A 134 0.77 -2.44 -1.73
CA LEU A 134 0.08 -1.43 -2.55
C LEU A 134 1.06 -0.66 -3.44
N ILE A 135 2.18 -0.22 -2.89
CA ILE A 135 3.22 0.48 -3.65
C ILE A 135 3.78 -0.44 -4.75
N ALA A 136 3.98 -1.72 -4.45
CA ALA A 136 4.44 -2.71 -5.42
C ALA A 136 3.42 -2.90 -6.56
N ILE A 137 2.12 -2.92 -6.28
CA ILE A 137 1.06 -3.01 -7.30
C ILE A 137 1.10 -1.78 -8.22
N ILE A 138 1.13 -0.56 -7.66
CA ILE A 138 1.22 0.68 -8.45
C ILE A 138 2.45 0.63 -9.37
N ARG A 139 3.60 0.24 -8.82
CA ARG A 139 4.85 0.08 -9.60
C ARG A 139 4.72 -0.99 -10.67
N GLY A 140 4.08 -2.12 -10.37
CA GLY A 140 3.83 -3.20 -11.32
C GLY A 140 3.02 -2.75 -12.53
N VAL A 141 1.94 -1.98 -12.31
CA VAL A 141 1.12 -1.39 -13.37
C VAL A 141 1.94 -0.45 -14.26
N LEU A 142 2.77 0.41 -13.66
CA LEU A 142 3.62 1.33 -14.41
C LEU A 142 4.69 0.60 -15.23
N ILE A 143 5.25 -0.51 -14.71
CA ILE A 143 6.20 -1.34 -15.44
C ILE A 143 5.52 -2.07 -16.60
N LEU A 144 4.30 -2.60 -16.41
CA LEU A 144 3.53 -3.22 -17.49
C LEU A 144 3.19 -2.24 -18.61
N LYS A 145 2.89 -0.99 -18.26
CA LYS A 145 2.73 0.08 -19.25
C LYS A 145 4.00 0.23 -20.10
N LEU A 146 5.19 0.24 -19.48
CA LEU A 146 6.46 0.34 -20.21
C LEU A 146 6.72 -0.87 -21.13
N ALA A 147 6.30 -2.07 -20.70
CA ALA A 147 6.34 -3.26 -21.54
C ALA A 147 5.45 -3.12 -22.79
N GLY A 148 4.25 -2.56 -22.64
CA GLY A 148 3.36 -2.28 -23.76
C GLY A 148 3.87 -1.20 -24.72
N GLU A 149 4.76 -0.31 -24.26
CA GLU A 149 5.47 0.66 -25.08
C GLU A 149 6.65 0.02 -25.88
N GLY A 150 6.86 -1.30 -25.75
CA GLY A 150 7.90 -2.04 -26.48
C GLY A 150 9.25 -2.05 -25.78
N LYS A 151 9.32 -1.80 -24.49
CA LYS A 151 10.55 -1.98 -23.69
C LYS A 151 10.66 -3.44 -23.26
N ASP A 152 11.48 -4.20 -23.99
CA ASP A 152 11.70 -5.62 -23.76
C ASP A 152 12.16 -5.93 -22.32
N GLY A 153 11.76 -7.10 -21.80
CA GLY A 153 12.12 -7.57 -20.45
C GLY A 153 11.31 -6.97 -19.31
N LYS A 154 10.47 -5.97 -19.56
CA LYS A 154 9.66 -5.34 -18.50
C LYS A 154 8.38 -6.10 -18.15
N PHE A 155 7.86 -6.93 -19.06
CA PHE A 155 6.60 -7.64 -18.87
C PHE A 155 6.61 -8.55 -17.63
N TRP A 156 7.59 -9.46 -17.57
CA TRP A 156 7.73 -10.38 -16.44
C TRP A 156 7.99 -9.65 -15.12
N GLN A 157 8.80 -8.59 -15.17
CA GLN A 157 9.04 -7.75 -14.01
C GLN A 157 7.74 -7.11 -13.50
N GLY A 158 6.90 -6.57 -14.39
CA GLY A 158 5.61 -6.00 -14.03
C GLY A 158 4.67 -7.01 -13.39
N ILE A 159 4.57 -8.22 -13.97
CA ILE A 159 3.77 -9.32 -13.42
C ILE A 159 4.25 -9.71 -12.02
N THR A 160 5.55 -9.86 -11.81
CA THR A 160 6.11 -10.21 -10.50
C THR A 160 5.75 -9.18 -9.44
N PHE A 161 5.83 -7.88 -9.77
CA PHE A 161 5.43 -6.81 -8.84
C PHE A 161 3.93 -6.84 -8.55
N LEU A 162 3.07 -7.14 -9.52
CA LEU A 162 1.62 -7.26 -9.33
C LEU A 162 1.28 -8.44 -8.43
N PHE A 163 1.79 -9.64 -8.73
CA PHE A 163 1.52 -10.83 -7.91
C PHE A 163 2.09 -10.69 -6.50
N GLY A 164 3.35 -10.29 -6.38
CA GLY A 164 3.96 -10.08 -5.06
C GLY A 164 3.27 -8.99 -4.26
N GLY A 165 2.86 -7.91 -4.91
CA GLY A 165 2.11 -6.84 -4.29
C GLY A 165 0.72 -7.27 -3.83
N LEU A 166 -0.01 -8.06 -4.63
CA LEU A 166 -1.32 -8.59 -4.26
C LEU A 166 -1.24 -9.56 -3.07
N MET A 167 -0.24 -10.44 -3.06
CA MET A 167 0.01 -11.34 -1.93
C MET A 167 0.38 -10.58 -0.66
N ALA A 168 1.19 -9.53 -0.77
CA ALA A 168 1.57 -8.69 0.36
C ALA A 168 0.40 -7.83 0.84
N TRP A 169 -0.46 -7.33 -0.05
CA TRP A 169 -1.66 -6.60 0.31
C TRP A 169 -2.62 -7.44 1.16
N HIS A 170 -2.76 -8.74 0.84
CA HIS A 170 -3.58 -9.71 1.58
C HIS A 170 -2.72 -10.74 2.32
N VAL A 171 -1.76 -10.28 3.11
CA VAL A 171 -0.78 -11.14 3.79
C VAL A 171 -1.43 -12.21 4.66
N THR A 172 -2.52 -11.90 5.37
CA THR A 172 -3.24 -12.87 6.21
C THR A 172 -3.87 -14.00 5.40
N ALA A 173 -4.54 -13.66 4.28
CA ALA A 173 -5.10 -14.66 3.38
C ALA A 173 -3.99 -15.48 2.69
N THR A 174 -2.89 -14.86 2.32
CA THR A 174 -1.71 -15.54 1.76
C THR A 174 -1.13 -16.55 2.74
N ILE A 175 -0.98 -16.18 4.02
CA ILE A 175 -0.50 -17.09 5.08
C ILE A 175 -1.46 -18.26 5.26
N LYS A 176 -2.77 -18.03 5.25
CA LYS A 176 -3.78 -19.11 5.35
C LYS A 176 -3.67 -20.10 4.20
N ILE A 177 -3.56 -19.61 2.96
CA ILE A 177 -3.39 -20.47 1.78
C ILE A 177 -2.11 -21.30 1.90
N LEU A 178 -1.00 -20.67 2.28
CA LEU A 178 0.27 -21.38 2.47
C LEU A 178 0.18 -22.43 3.58
N ALA A 179 -0.38 -22.07 4.74
CA ALA A 179 -0.54 -23.00 5.86
C ALA A 179 -1.40 -24.20 5.47
N SER A 180 -2.53 -23.99 4.77
CA SER A 180 -3.39 -25.07 4.29
C SER A 180 -2.69 -25.95 3.26
N THR A 181 -1.88 -25.37 2.38
CA THR A 181 -1.14 -26.09 1.35
C THR A 181 -0.06 -27.01 1.96
N PHE A 182 0.61 -26.55 3.01
CA PHE A 182 1.64 -27.32 3.70
C PHE A 182 1.11 -28.16 4.87
N GLY A 183 -0.21 -28.17 5.14
CA GLY A 183 -0.81 -28.89 6.25
C GLY A 183 -0.35 -28.40 7.63
N LEU A 184 0.09 -27.14 7.73
CA LEU A 184 0.56 -26.56 8.99
C LEU A 184 -0.63 -26.11 9.84
N PRO A 185 -0.58 -26.33 11.18
CA PRO A 185 -1.60 -25.77 12.06
C PRO A 185 -1.56 -24.25 11.97
N MET A 186 -2.75 -23.65 11.87
CA MET A 186 -2.87 -22.18 11.82
C MET A 186 -2.31 -21.57 13.10
N PRO A 187 -1.40 -20.58 13.01
CA PRO A 187 -0.83 -19.95 14.20
C PRO A 187 -1.81 -18.98 14.89
N PHE A 188 -2.99 -18.74 14.30
CA PHE A 188 -4.05 -17.83 14.79
C PHE A 188 -5.43 -18.26 14.34
#